data_e19ca8bcdb01fa193ef2c0eafb986280
#
_entry.id   e19ca8bcdb01fa193ef2c0eafb986280
#
_cell.length_a   1.000
_cell.length_b   1.000
_cell.length_c   1.000
_cell.angle_alpha   90.00
_cell.angle_beta   90.00
_cell.angle_gamma   90.00
#
_symmetry.space_group_name_H-M   'P 1'
#
loop_
_entity.id
_entity.type
_entity.pdbx_description
1 polymer ?
#
loop_
_entity_poly.entity_id
_entity_poly.type
_entity_poly.pdbx_seq_one_letter_code
_entity_poly.pdbx_strand_id
1 'polypeptide(L)'
;MTAHSLRLDHLVISARTLDEGTQYVADTLGVAPAGGGAHPLMRTHNRLLNLWGGVYLEVIAIDPQAAEPADGASPRARLFALDDPATQARLEKGPYLSHWVARVERPKQLGAWQTQYPQRIAPIVPMTRGDFTWSLSVPDDGAFPAWQGAGDGVLPTLIQWDTPKHPSAVLDETGIALKALKAVHPQADVIAAQLHWLGAAHLIALESTDGAAALVAEFETPEGLRTLK
;
A
#
# COMPACT_ATOMS: atom_id res chain seq x y z
N MET A 1 -28.23 2.25 6.77
CA MET A 1 -27.42 2.08 5.55
C MET A 1 -26.28 1.16 5.92
N THR A 2 -26.21 -0.03 5.34
CA THR A 2 -25.05 -0.91 5.48
C THR A 2 -23.87 -0.20 4.82
N ALA A 3 -22.94 0.33 5.64
CA ALA A 3 -21.69 0.83 5.14
C ALA A 3 -21.01 -0.34 4.43
N HIS A 4 -20.80 -0.23 3.12
CA HIS A 4 -19.96 -1.17 2.40
C HIS A 4 -18.55 -1.03 2.97
N SER A 5 -18.16 -1.99 3.82
CA SER A 5 -16.83 -2.03 4.41
C SER A 5 -15.79 -2.24 3.30
N LEU A 6 -14.67 -1.56 3.42
CA LEU A 6 -13.51 -1.81 2.58
C LEU A 6 -12.94 -3.20 2.87
N ARG A 7 -12.12 -3.71 1.94
CA ARG A 7 -11.31 -4.91 2.15
C ARG A 7 -9.83 -4.56 2.07
N LEU A 8 -9.02 -5.30 2.77
CA LEU A 8 -7.58 -5.23 2.55
C LEU A 8 -7.28 -5.72 1.14
N ASP A 9 -6.49 -4.95 0.40
CA ASP A 9 -6.02 -5.31 -0.93
C ASP A 9 -4.59 -5.85 -0.88
N HIS A 10 -3.67 -5.05 -0.37
CA HIS A 10 -2.28 -5.45 -0.20
C HIS A 10 -1.55 -4.65 0.88
N LEU A 11 -0.42 -5.20 1.31
CA LEU A 11 0.57 -4.55 2.17
C LEU A 11 1.74 -4.08 1.32
N VAL A 12 2.42 -3.01 1.74
CA VAL A 12 3.52 -2.38 0.98
C VAL A 12 4.80 -2.40 1.79
N ILE A 13 5.83 -3.04 1.26
CA ILE A 13 7.22 -2.94 1.72
C ILE A 13 7.94 -1.97 0.80
N SER A 14 8.34 -0.82 1.33
CA SER A 14 9.22 0.10 0.62
C SER A 14 10.67 -0.35 0.78
N ALA A 15 11.43 -0.29 -0.32
CA ALA A 15 12.84 -0.64 -0.38
C ALA A 15 13.61 0.33 -1.27
N ARG A 16 14.94 0.43 -1.10
CA ARG A 16 15.80 1.19 -2.02
C ARG A 16 15.88 0.51 -3.37
N THR A 17 15.96 -0.82 -3.36
CA THR A 17 15.94 -1.66 -4.57
C THR A 17 14.97 -2.83 -4.38
N LEU A 18 14.45 -3.36 -5.49
CA LEU A 18 13.60 -4.56 -5.43
C LEU A 18 14.37 -5.76 -4.84
N ASP A 19 15.66 -5.87 -5.11
CA ASP A 19 16.45 -7.00 -4.62
C ASP A 19 16.60 -6.95 -3.10
N GLU A 20 16.87 -5.77 -2.51
CA GLU A 20 16.89 -5.61 -1.04
C GLU A 20 15.52 -5.97 -0.42
N GLY A 21 14.44 -5.44 -0.98
CA GLY A 21 13.10 -5.72 -0.47
C GLY A 21 12.68 -7.17 -0.63
N THR A 22 13.05 -7.80 -1.75
CA THR A 22 12.82 -9.22 -2.00
C THR A 22 13.56 -10.09 -0.98
N GLN A 23 14.84 -9.79 -0.74
CA GLN A 23 15.64 -10.52 0.24
C GLN A 23 15.08 -10.37 1.65
N TYR A 24 14.71 -9.14 2.05
CA TYR A 24 14.08 -8.88 3.35
C TYR A 24 12.81 -9.72 3.57
N VAL A 25 11.94 -9.79 2.56
CA VAL A 25 10.72 -10.60 2.64
C VAL A 25 11.05 -12.10 2.65
N ALA A 26 11.97 -12.55 1.80
CA ALA A 26 12.38 -13.94 1.73
C ALA A 26 13.00 -14.43 3.05
N ASP A 27 13.90 -13.65 3.65
CA ASP A 27 14.52 -13.97 4.93
C ASP A 27 13.50 -14.02 6.07
N THR A 28 12.44 -13.21 5.99
CA THR A 28 11.43 -13.13 7.05
C THR A 28 10.33 -14.18 6.87
N LEU A 29 9.80 -14.32 5.66
CA LEU A 29 8.62 -15.17 5.39
C LEU A 29 8.96 -16.53 4.78
N GLY A 30 10.22 -16.76 4.38
CA GLY A 30 10.67 -18.01 3.77
C GLY A 30 10.37 -18.12 2.27
N VAL A 31 9.70 -17.12 1.65
CA VAL A 31 9.33 -17.12 0.23
C VAL A 31 9.65 -15.77 -0.38
N ALA A 32 10.33 -15.77 -1.53
CA ALA A 32 10.68 -14.55 -2.23
C ALA A 32 9.49 -14.01 -3.04
N PRO A 33 9.20 -12.70 -2.98
CA PRO A 33 8.32 -12.05 -3.93
C PRO A 33 8.78 -12.23 -5.38
N ALA A 34 7.82 -12.47 -6.28
CA ALA A 34 8.09 -12.71 -7.69
C ALA A 34 7.04 -11.98 -8.57
N GLY A 35 7.22 -12.01 -9.89
CA GLY A 35 6.31 -11.30 -10.80
C GLY A 35 6.36 -9.79 -10.62
N GLY A 36 5.21 -9.12 -10.74
CA GLY A 36 5.15 -7.66 -10.65
C GLY A 36 5.47 -6.96 -11.97
N GLY A 37 6.10 -5.80 -11.90
CA GLY A 37 6.51 -5.01 -13.08
C GLY A 37 6.64 -3.52 -12.81
N ALA A 38 6.84 -2.76 -13.88
CA ALA A 38 6.98 -1.31 -13.83
C ALA A 38 5.62 -0.60 -13.75
N HIS A 39 5.62 0.56 -13.10
CA HIS A 39 4.55 1.55 -13.10
C HIS A 39 5.07 2.83 -13.79
N PRO A 40 5.03 2.94 -15.12
CA PRO A 40 5.68 4.03 -15.85
C PRO A 40 5.26 5.41 -15.38
N LEU A 41 3.95 5.62 -15.13
CA LEU A 41 3.42 6.89 -14.64
C LEU A 41 4.02 7.31 -13.30
N MET A 42 4.27 6.34 -12.42
CA MET A 42 4.82 6.59 -11.07
C MET A 42 6.34 6.44 -11.00
N ARG A 43 6.98 5.98 -12.09
CA ARG A 43 8.42 5.72 -12.15
C ARG A 43 8.90 4.82 -10.98
N THR A 44 8.07 3.82 -10.67
CA THR A 44 8.33 2.78 -9.68
C THR A 44 8.19 1.41 -10.31
N HIS A 45 8.73 0.41 -9.66
CA HIS A 45 8.54 -0.99 -10.03
C HIS A 45 8.30 -1.84 -8.78
N ASN A 46 7.70 -3.02 -8.96
CA ASN A 46 7.37 -3.88 -7.84
C ASN A 46 7.63 -5.36 -8.10
N ARG A 47 7.68 -6.12 -7.00
CA ARG A 47 7.51 -7.58 -6.94
C ARG A 47 6.39 -7.91 -5.97
N LEU A 48 5.68 -8.99 -6.23
CA LEU A 48 4.47 -9.36 -5.51
C LEU A 48 4.63 -10.74 -4.87
N LEU A 49 4.01 -10.93 -3.69
CA LEU A 49 3.89 -12.21 -3.01
C LEU A 49 2.43 -12.47 -2.70
N ASN A 50 1.89 -13.59 -3.15
CA ASN A 50 0.51 -13.96 -2.86
C ASN A 50 0.36 -14.29 -1.37
N LEU A 51 -0.70 -13.78 -0.77
CA LEU A 51 -1.16 -14.14 0.57
C LEU A 51 -2.53 -14.79 0.46
N TRP A 52 -2.81 -15.71 1.36
CA TRP A 52 -4.11 -16.36 1.38
C TRP A 52 -5.25 -15.34 1.60
N GLY A 53 -6.44 -15.61 1.03
CA GLY A 53 -7.62 -14.75 1.23
C GLY A 53 -7.78 -13.60 0.24
N GLY A 54 -7.07 -13.61 -0.88
CA GLY A 54 -7.20 -12.59 -1.93
C GLY A 54 -6.47 -11.28 -1.62
N VAL A 55 -5.43 -11.37 -0.80
CA VAL A 55 -4.52 -10.30 -0.42
C VAL A 55 -3.13 -10.60 -1.00
N TYR A 56 -2.30 -9.59 -1.24
CA TYR A 56 -0.90 -9.80 -1.60
C TYR A 56 0.03 -8.83 -0.83
N LEU A 57 1.31 -9.13 -0.83
CA LEU A 57 2.38 -8.25 -0.38
C LEU A 57 3.07 -7.67 -1.60
N GLU A 58 3.27 -6.36 -1.62
CA GLU A 58 4.00 -5.63 -2.65
C GLU A 58 5.35 -5.18 -2.07
N VAL A 59 6.44 -5.55 -2.73
CA VAL A 59 7.74 -4.88 -2.56
C VAL A 59 7.85 -3.83 -3.65
N ILE A 60 8.01 -2.58 -3.28
CA ILE A 60 8.10 -1.45 -4.21
C ILE A 60 9.40 -0.68 -4.03
N ALA A 61 9.95 -0.21 -5.15
CA ALA A 61 11.13 0.65 -5.20
C ALA A 61 11.02 1.68 -6.32
N ILE A 62 11.86 2.69 -6.29
CA ILE A 62 12.07 3.61 -7.42
C ILE A 62 12.66 2.80 -8.57
N ASP A 63 12.07 2.91 -9.75
CA ASP A 63 12.58 2.23 -10.94
C ASP A 63 13.78 3.00 -11.53
N PRO A 64 15.00 2.45 -11.48
CA PRO A 64 16.18 3.11 -12.02
C PRO A 64 16.19 3.18 -13.55
N GLN A 65 15.29 2.46 -14.22
CA GLN A 65 15.15 2.45 -15.69
C GLN A 65 13.94 3.25 -16.16
N ALA A 66 13.21 3.90 -15.24
CA ALA A 66 12.05 4.70 -15.61
C ALA A 66 12.47 5.86 -16.49
N ALA A 67 11.80 6.01 -17.63
CA ALA A 67 12.00 7.15 -18.51
C ALA A 67 11.54 8.45 -17.83
N GLU A 68 12.27 9.54 -18.05
CA GLU A 68 11.78 10.86 -17.72
C GLU A 68 10.56 11.20 -18.60
N PRO A 69 9.64 12.04 -18.12
CA PRO A 69 8.48 12.45 -18.92
C PRO A 69 8.92 13.05 -20.25
N ALA A 70 8.25 12.64 -21.34
CA ALA A 70 8.41 13.29 -22.61
C ALA A 70 8.00 14.77 -22.49
N ASP A 71 8.61 15.64 -23.32
CA ASP A 71 8.24 17.06 -23.47
C ASP A 71 8.60 17.98 -22.30
N GLY A 72 9.51 17.60 -21.40
CA GLY A 72 9.97 18.47 -20.31
C GLY A 72 8.91 18.78 -19.26
N ALA A 73 7.83 18.03 -19.22
CA ALA A 73 6.83 18.12 -18.15
C ALA A 73 7.47 17.73 -16.81
N SER A 74 7.11 18.43 -15.75
CA SER A 74 7.52 18.01 -14.40
C SER A 74 6.95 16.63 -14.11
N PRO A 75 7.78 15.66 -13.71
CA PRO A 75 7.31 14.33 -13.39
C PRO A 75 6.37 14.37 -12.18
N ARG A 76 5.31 13.55 -12.21
CA ARG A 76 4.47 13.36 -11.03
C ARG A 76 5.32 12.80 -9.88
N ALA A 77 5.05 13.27 -8.65
CA ALA A 77 5.66 12.68 -7.47
C ALA A 77 5.29 11.18 -7.35
N ARG A 78 6.25 10.37 -6.86
CA ARG A 78 6.05 8.92 -6.68
C ARG A 78 5.11 8.66 -5.51
N LEU A 79 4.30 7.61 -5.66
CA LEU A 79 3.39 7.19 -4.58
C LEU A 79 4.15 6.66 -3.35
N PHE A 80 3.42 6.56 -2.22
CA PHE A 80 3.90 6.01 -0.95
C PHE A 80 5.10 6.77 -0.36
N ALA A 81 5.10 8.09 -0.54
CA ALA A 81 6.13 8.99 -0.04
C ALA A 81 7.56 8.61 -0.46
N LEU A 82 7.73 7.90 -1.59
CA LEU A 82 9.04 7.43 -2.03
C LEU A 82 10.01 8.57 -2.39
N ASP A 83 9.51 9.78 -2.68
CA ASP A 83 10.34 10.97 -2.92
C ASP A 83 10.62 11.77 -1.64
N ASP A 84 9.97 11.41 -0.52
CA ASP A 84 10.12 12.13 0.75
C ASP A 84 11.50 11.88 1.36
N PRO A 85 12.24 12.93 1.79
CA PRO A 85 13.56 12.77 2.38
C PRO A 85 13.59 11.92 3.66
N ALA A 86 12.53 11.94 4.48
CA ALA A 86 12.46 11.13 5.69
C ALA A 86 12.26 9.65 5.34
N THR A 87 11.46 9.36 4.30
CA THR A 87 11.32 8.01 3.74
C THR A 87 12.67 7.51 3.20
N GLN A 88 13.39 8.31 2.42
CA GLN A 88 14.70 7.94 1.90
C GLN A 88 15.72 7.68 3.02
N ALA A 89 15.78 8.55 4.03
CA ALA A 89 16.64 8.34 5.19
C ALA A 89 16.27 7.07 6.00
N ARG A 90 14.99 6.69 6.04
CA ARG A 90 14.56 5.44 6.65
C ARG A 90 15.00 4.23 5.82
N LEU A 91 14.89 4.32 4.50
CA LEU A 91 15.30 3.25 3.57
C LEU A 91 16.82 2.99 3.60
N GLU A 92 17.65 3.96 4.01
CA GLU A 92 19.07 3.73 4.27
C GLU A 92 19.33 2.70 5.38
N LYS A 93 18.37 2.51 6.28
CA LYS A 93 18.42 1.53 7.37
C LYS A 93 17.91 0.16 6.96
N GLY A 94 17.28 0.05 5.79
CA GLY A 94 16.73 -1.17 5.21
C GLY A 94 15.26 -1.05 4.82
N PRO A 95 14.74 -2.07 4.12
CA PRO A 95 13.33 -2.18 3.77
C PRO A 95 12.43 -2.23 5.01
N TYR A 96 11.20 -1.75 4.89
CA TYR A 96 10.23 -1.78 5.99
C TYR A 96 8.79 -1.81 5.48
N LEU A 97 7.87 -2.26 6.33
CA LEU A 97 6.44 -2.18 6.10
C LEU A 97 5.99 -0.72 6.21
N SER A 98 5.84 -0.08 5.08
CA SER A 98 5.63 1.37 5.00
C SER A 98 4.15 1.75 4.92
N HIS A 99 3.32 0.88 4.35
CA HIS A 99 1.96 1.24 4.00
C HIS A 99 1.07 0.03 3.76
N TRP A 100 -0.23 0.28 3.56
CA TRP A 100 -1.22 -0.69 3.15
C TRP A 100 -2.29 -0.06 2.27
N VAL A 101 -2.96 -0.87 1.47
CA VAL A 101 -3.95 -0.43 0.49
C VAL A 101 -5.27 -1.13 0.75
N ALA A 102 -6.35 -0.36 0.75
CA ALA A 102 -7.70 -0.87 0.96
C ALA A 102 -8.51 -0.82 -0.34
N ARG A 103 -9.20 -1.93 -0.64
CA ARG A 103 -9.99 -2.10 -1.86
C ARG A 103 -11.41 -1.58 -1.68
N VAL A 104 -11.83 -0.74 -2.63
CA VAL A 104 -13.20 -0.28 -2.81
C VAL A 104 -13.89 -1.24 -3.79
N GLU A 105 -14.90 -1.96 -3.31
CA GLU A 105 -15.66 -2.90 -4.14
C GLU A 105 -16.94 -2.25 -4.69
N ARG A 106 -17.33 -2.66 -5.90
CA ARG A 106 -18.62 -2.29 -6.47
C ARG A 106 -19.77 -2.82 -5.59
N PRO A 107 -20.90 -2.11 -5.50
CA PRO A 107 -21.33 -1.02 -6.36
C PRO A 107 -20.74 0.35 -6.02
N LYS A 108 -19.94 0.52 -4.96
CA LYS A 108 -19.29 1.79 -4.61
C LYS A 108 -18.30 2.18 -5.70
N GLN A 109 -18.34 3.43 -6.11
CA GLN A 109 -17.47 3.99 -7.14
C GLN A 109 -16.46 4.94 -6.50
N LEU A 110 -15.17 4.59 -6.55
CA LEU A 110 -14.11 5.36 -5.89
C LEU A 110 -14.03 6.79 -6.42
N GLY A 111 -14.13 6.99 -7.74
CA GLY A 111 -14.12 8.32 -8.35
C GLY A 111 -15.30 9.20 -7.91
N ALA A 112 -16.51 8.65 -7.86
CA ALA A 112 -17.68 9.38 -7.38
C ALA A 112 -17.57 9.71 -5.88
N TRP A 113 -16.99 8.78 -5.09
CA TRP A 113 -16.77 9.00 -3.67
C TRP A 113 -15.72 10.08 -3.42
N GLN A 114 -14.62 10.07 -4.15
CA GLN A 114 -13.60 11.13 -4.11
C GLN A 114 -14.18 12.49 -4.53
N THR A 115 -14.96 12.56 -5.60
CA THR A 115 -15.58 13.82 -6.05
C THR A 115 -16.50 14.40 -4.98
N GLN A 116 -17.20 13.56 -4.23
CA GLN A 116 -18.08 14.00 -3.14
C GLN A 116 -17.29 14.46 -1.89
N TYR A 117 -16.11 13.87 -1.64
CA TYR A 117 -15.32 14.13 -0.43
C TYR A 117 -13.83 14.35 -0.74
N PRO A 118 -13.51 15.38 -1.57
CA PRO A 118 -12.12 15.60 -2.03
C PRO A 118 -11.15 15.95 -0.90
N GLN A 119 -11.64 16.43 0.24
CA GLN A 119 -10.83 16.74 1.42
C GLN A 119 -10.49 15.49 2.26
N ARG A 120 -11.11 14.34 2.00
CA ARG A 120 -10.92 13.07 2.75
C ARG A 120 -10.30 11.97 1.93
N ILE A 121 -10.42 12.06 0.62
CA ILE A 121 -9.91 11.07 -0.34
C ILE A 121 -9.04 11.82 -1.33
N ALA A 122 -7.79 11.42 -1.44
CA ALA A 122 -6.83 11.99 -2.39
C ALA A 122 -7.30 11.86 -3.85
N PRO A 123 -6.77 12.67 -4.77
CA PRO A 123 -7.08 12.57 -6.21
C PRO A 123 -6.93 11.16 -6.75
N ILE A 124 -7.75 10.81 -7.72
CA ILE A 124 -7.76 9.47 -8.32
C ILE A 124 -6.85 9.44 -9.53
N VAL A 125 -5.94 8.47 -9.54
CA VAL A 125 -4.99 8.23 -10.62
C VAL A 125 -5.33 6.90 -11.27
N PRO A 126 -5.74 6.88 -12.56
CA PRO A 126 -5.91 5.65 -13.31
C PRO A 126 -4.54 5.07 -13.69
N MET A 127 -4.42 3.76 -13.58
CA MET A 127 -3.19 3.03 -13.86
C MET A 127 -3.49 1.76 -14.68
N THR A 128 -2.51 1.34 -15.45
CA THR A 128 -2.58 0.13 -16.27
C THR A 128 -1.26 -0.64 -16.22
N ARG A 129 -1.34 -1.97 -16.29
CA ARG A 129 -0.19 -2.85 -16.47
C ARG A 129 -0.64 -4.18 -17.09
N GLY A 130 -0.23 -4.44 -18.33
CA GLY A 130 -0.74 -5.60 -19.07
C GLY A 130 -2.27 -5.56 -19.15
N ASP A 131 -2.91 -6.65 -18.72
CA ASP A 131 -4.37 -6.77 -18.70
C ASP A 131 -5.04 -6.17 -17.45
N PHE A 132 -4.25 -5.61 -16.53
CA PHE A 132 -4.78 -5.01 -15.31
C PHE A 132 -4.99 -3.52 -15.49
N THR A 133 -6.18 -3.05 -15.10
CA THR A 133 -6.50 -1.63 -14.96
C THR A 133 -7.09 -1.36 -13.59
N TRP A 134 -6.66 -0.28 -12.95
CA TRP A 134 -7.13 0.11 -11.62
C TRP A 134 -7.04 1.62 -11.43
N SER A 135 -7.72 2.10 -10.42
CA SER A 135 -7.68 3.49 -9.98
C SER A 135 -7.18 3.55 -8.55
N LEU A 136 -6.20 4.41 -8.27
CA LEU A 136 -5.63 4.64 -6.94
C LEU A 136 -5.92 6.05 -6.44
N SER A 137 -6.21 6.21 -5.14
CA SER A 137 -6.22 7.52 -4.48
C SER A 137 -4.80 7.91 -4.09
N VAL A 138 -4.19 8.86 -4.80
CA VAL A 138 -2.79 9.27 -4.57
C VAL A 138 -2.71 10.79 -4.41
N PRO A 139 -2.19 11.32 -3.29
CA PRO A 139 -1.91 12.74 -3.14
C PRO A 139 -1.00 13.25 -4.27
N ASP A 140 -1.18 14.50 -4.70
CA ASP A 140 -0.45 15.05 -5.84
C ASP A 140 1.06 15.18 -5.58
N ASP A 141 1.44 15.36 -4.32
CA ASP A 141 2.82 15.36 -3.83
C ASP A 141 3.39 13.96 -3.58
N GLY A 142 2.60 12.89 -3.82
CA GLY A 142 3.00 11.51 -3.62
C GLY A 142 3.07 11.06 -2.15
N ALA A 143 2.73 11.91 -1.19
CA ALA A 143 2.75 11.59 0.23
C ALA A 143 1.81 10.43 0.59
N PHE A 144 1.96 9.89 1.80
CA PHE A 144 0.95 8.99 2.35
C PHE A 144 -0.39 9.73 2.55
N PRO A 145 -1.53 9.03 2.40
CA PRO A 145 -2.83 9.61 2.74
C PRO A 145 -2.85 10.15 4.17
N ALA A 146 -3.39 11.35 4.34
CA ALA A 146 -3.47 12.00 5.64
C ALA A 146 -4.86 12.61 5.87
N TRP A 147 -5.24 12.75 7.15
CA TRP A 147 -6.43 13.43 7.58
C TRP A 147 -6.10 14.29 8.82
N GLN A 148 -6.41 15.59 8.77
CA GLN A 148 -6.13 16.54 9.85
C GLN A 148 -4.67 16.50 10.34
N GLY A 149 -3.71 16.29 9.44
CA GLY A 149 -2.29 16.24 9.76
C GLY A 149 -1.78 14.89 10.28
N ALA A 150 -2.64 13.87 10.38
CA ALA A 150 -2.25 12.52 10.78
C ALA A 150 -2.34 11.56 9.58
N GLY A 151 -1.37 10.67 9.44
CA GLY A 151 -1.33 9.71 8.33
C GLY A 151 -0.16 8.75 8.44
N ASP A 152 1.03 9.21 8.11
CA ASP A 152 2.34 8.53 8.32
C ASP A 152 2.36 7.05 7.87
N GLY A 153 1.63 6.73 6.78
CA GLY A 153 1.48 5.37 6.26
C GLY A 153 0.37 4.54 6.92
N VAL A 154 -0.22 4.99 8.03
CA VAL A 154 -1.25 4.25 8.77
C VAL A 154 -2.65 4.39 8.16
N LEU A 155 -2.98 5.53 7.53
CA LEU A 155 -4.20 5.64 6.72
C LEU A 155 -3.98 5.00 5.34
N PRO A 156 -4.93 4.19 4.84
CA PRO A 156 -4.72 3.46 3.59
C PRO A 156 -4.85 4.32 2.35
N THR A 157 -4.09 3.99 1.34
CA THR A 157 -4.45 4.31 -0.04
C THR A 157 -5.67 3.49 -0.45
N LEU A 158 -6.59 4.09 -1.22
CA LEU A 158 -7.75 3.38 -1.75
C LEU A 158 -7.49 2.92 -3.18
N ILE A 159 -7.84 1.67 -3.48
CA ILE A 159 -7.77 1.10 -4.81
C ILE A 159 -9.15 0.61 -5.26
N GLN A 160 -9.45 0.79 -6.53
CA GLN A 160 -10.57 0.13 -7.20
C GLN A 160 -10.07 -0.53 -8.48
N TRP A 161 -10.26 -1.84 -8.58
CA TRP A 161 -9.94 -2.60 -9.79
C TRP A 161 -11.04 -2.40 -10.84
N ASP A 162 -10.64 -2.04 -12.06
CA ASP A 162 -11.54 -1.86 -13.20
C ASP A 162 -11.63 -3.14 -14.02
N THR A 163 -10.67 -4.05 -13.86
CA THR A 163 -10.71 -5.41 -14.41
C THR A 163 -11.28 -6.42 -13.41
N PRO A 164 -11.96 -7.47 -13.85
CA PRO A 164 -12.46 -8.53 -12.97
C PRO A 164 -11.34 -9.39 -12.36
N LYS A 165 -10.15 -9.41 -12.96
CA LYS A 165 -8.98 -10.12 -12.43
C LYS A 165 -8.29 -9.28 -11.36
N HIS A 166 -7.81 -9.97 -10.32
CA HIS A 166 -7.00 -9.39 -9.25
C HIS A 166 -5.62 -10.07 -9.22
N PRO A 167 -4.52 -9.39 -8.86
CA PRO A 167 -3.18 -9.99 -8.83
C PRO A 167 -3.11 -11.30 -8.05
N SER A 168 -3.75 -11.40 -6.89
CA SER A 168 -3.77 -12.62 -6.09
C SER A 168 -4.36 -13.85 -6.80
N ALA A 169 -5.14 -13.65 -7.86
CA ALA A 169 -5.73 -14.77 -8.63
C ALA A 169 -4.77 -15.35 -9.67
N VAL A 170 -3.65 -14.68 -9.92
CA VAL A 170 -2.66 -15.10 -10.95
C VAL A 170 -1.25 -15.30 -10.38
N LEU A 171 -1.04 -14.96 -9.12
CA LEU A 171 0.20 -15.25 -8.40
C LEU A 171 0.17 -16.66 -7.84
N ASP A 172 1.35 -17.30 -7.77
CA ASP A 172 1.51 -18.61 -7.18
C ASP A 172 1.09 -18.64 -5.71
N GLU A 173 0.51 -19.75 -5.28
CA GLU A 173 0.19 -19.97 -3.86
C GLU A 173 1.46 -20.16 -3.04
N THR A 174 1.54 -19.48 -1.90
CA THR A 174 2.73 -19.49 -1.03
C THR A 174 2.53 -20.25 0.29
N GLY A 175 1.28 -20.56 0.65
CA GLY A 175 0.93 -21.09 1.97
C GLY A 175 1.05 -20.06 3.10
N ILE A 176 1.20 -18.76 2.78
CA ILE A 176 1.33 -17.67 3.75
C ILE A 176 -0.01 -16.94 3.88
N ALA A 177 -0.44 -16.69 5.10
CA ALA A 177 -1.65 -15.92 5.40
C ALA A 177 -1.32 -14.73 6.32
N LEU A 178 -1.93 -13.56 6.03
CA LEU A 178 -1.91 -12.45 6.97
C LEU A 178 -2.82 -12.79 8.16
N LYS A 179 -2.26 -12.77 9.36
CA LYS A 179 -2.99 -13.00 10.61
C LYS A 179 -3.51 -11.72 11.24
N ALA A 180 -2.67 -10.66 11.24
CA ALA A 180 -3.04 -9.37 11.80
C ALA A 180 -2.23 -8.25 11.16
N LEU A 181 -2.88 -7.10 10.94
CA LEU A 181 -2.24 -5.82 10.65
C LEU A 181 -2.45 -4.93 11.89
N LYS A 182 -1.37 -4.37 12.40
CA LYS A 182 -1.36 -3.51 13.58
C LYS A 182 -0.66 -2.20 13.27
N ALA A 183 -1.07 -1.14 13.95
CA ALA A 183 -0.41 0.16 13.87
C ALA A 183 -0.33 0.81 15.25
N VAL A 184 0.68 1.65 15.42
CA VAL A 184 0.75 2.63 16.51
C VAL A 184 0.86 4.02 15.90
N HIS A 185 0.19 5.01 16.51
CA HIS A 185 0.22 6.39 16.03
C HIS A 185 0.04 7.39 17.18
N PRO A 186 0.78 8.52 17.22
CA PRO A 186 0.61 9.52 18.28
C PRO A 186 -0.75 10.22 18.23
N GLN A 187 -1.39 10.29 17.08
CA GLN A 187 -2.75 10.82 16.90
C GLN A 187 -3.75 9.71 16.55
N ALA A 188 -3.72 8.60 17.32
CA ALA A 188 -4.54 7.42 17.06
C ALA A 188 -6.04 7.74 16.95
N ASP A 189 -6.57 8.69 17.73
CA ASP A 189 -7.97 9.07 17.68
C ASP A 189 -8.36 9.69 16.33
N VAL A 190 -7.50 10.54 15.74
CA VAL A 190 -7.70 11.13 14.41
C VAL A 190 -7.68 10.06 13.34
N ILE A 191 -6.71 9.15 13.40
CA ILE A 191 -6.61 7.99 12.50
C ILE A 191 -7.84 7.10 12.63
N ALA A 192 -8.27 6.76 13.85
CA ALA A 192 -9.45 5.93 14.10
C ALA A 192 -10.72 6.56 13.52
N ALA A 193 -10.92 7.87 13.70
CA ALA A 193 -12.07 8.59 13.14
C ALA A 193 -12.11 8.51 11.61
N GLN A 194 -10.94 8.65 10.94
CA GLN A 194 -10.86 8.53 9.48
C GLN A 194 -11.07 7.09 9.02
N LEU A 195 -10.49 6.09 9.70
CA LEU A 195 -10.69 4.68 9.39
C LEU A 195 -12.16 4.26 9.53
N HIS A 196 -12.85 4.74 10.57
CA HIS A 196 -14.29 4.53 10.73
C HIS A 196 -15.09 5.15 9.59
N TRP A 197 -14.78 6.40 9.22
CA TRP A 197 -15.47 7.07 8.12
C TRP A 197 -15.25 6.35 6.78
N LEU A 198 -14.05 5.85 6.53
CA LEU A 198 -13.74 5.04 5.35
C LEU A 198 -14.43 3.67 5.36
N GLY A 199 -14.82 3.14 6.52
CA GLY A 199 -15.28 1.76 6.69
C GLY A 199 -14.14 0.75 6.71
N ALA A 200 -12.94 1.16 7.15
CA ALA A 200 -11.70 0.37 7.17
C ALA A 200 -11.23 0.00 8.59
N ALA A 201 -11.90 0.47 9.65
CA ALA A 201 -11.45 0.28 11.03
C ALA A 201 -11.30 -1.20 11.45
N HIS A 202 -12.01 -2.10 10.80
CA HIS A 202 -11.94 -3.55 11.07
C HIS A 202 -10.73 -4.24 10.43
N LEU A 203 -9.95 -3.53 9.60
CA LEU A 203 -8.82 -4.10 8.85
C LEU A 203 -7.49 -3.97 9.59
N ILE A 204 -7.43 -3.12 10.62
CA ILE A 204 -6.19 -2.79 11.32
C ILE A 204 -6.47 -2.59 12.83
N ALA A 205 -5.63 -3.17 13.68
CA ALA A 205 -5.63 -2.87 15.11
C ALA A 205 -4.76 -1.63 15.35
N LEU A 206 -5.35 -0.57 15.92
CA LEU A 206 -4.68 0.71 16.14
C LEU A 206 -4.53 1.00 17.63
N GLU A 207 -3.32 1.36 18.03
CA GLU A 207 -3.00 1.76 19.40
C GLU A 207 -2.34 3.14 19.42
N SER A 208 -2.47 3.85 20.53
CA SER A 208 -1.78 5.12 20.76
C SER A 208 -0.34 4.88 21.18
N THR A 209 0.55 5.82 20.83
CA THR A 209 1.96 5.80 21.22
C THR A 209 2.46 7.24 21.43
N ASP A 210 3.48 7.41 22.30
CA ASP A 210 4.24 8.66 22.40
C ASP A 210 5.41 8.70 21.39
N GLY A 211 5.65 7.58 20.68
CA GLY A 211 6.71 7.44 19.68
C GLY A 211 6.24 7.73 18.25
N ALA A 212 7.09 7.41 17.30
CA ALA A 212 6.75 7.52 15.87
C ALA A 212 5.69 6.51 15.45
N ALA A 213 4.92 6.86 14.42
CA ALA A 213 3.98 5.95 13.77
C ALA A 213 4.72 4.73 13.20
N ALA A 214 4.10 3.56 13.31
CA ALA A 214 4.65 2.32 12.79
C ALA A 214 3.54 1.33 12.42
N LEU A 215 3.83 0.48 11.43
CA LEU A 215 3.03 -0.66 11.02
C LEU A 215 3.74 -1.97 11.40
N VAL A 216 2.95 -2.96 11.76
CA VAL A 216 3.40 -4.33 12.03
C VAL A 216 2.41 -5.30 11.41
N ALA A 217 2.88 -6.23 10.61
CA ALA A 217 2.08 -7.31 10.05
C ALA A 217 2.55 -8.67 10.57
N GLU A 218 1.62 -9.46 11.10
CA GLU A 218 1.86 -10.83 11.57
C GLU A 218 1.33 -11.83 10.55
N PHE A 219 2.14 -12.83 10.23
CA PHE A 219 1.82 -13.85 9.23
C PHE A 219 1.88 -15.25 9.82
N GLU A 220 0.95 -16.10 9.38
CA GLU A 220 1.11 -17.54 9.47
C GLU A 220 1.85 -18.02 8.23
N THR A 221 2.95 -18.73 8.43
CA THR A 221 3.74 -19.37 7.38
C THR A 221 3.85 -20.86 7.65
N PRO A 222 4.25 -21.69 6.68
CA PRO A 222 4.51 -23.12 6.91
C PRO A 222 5.51 -23.39 8.05
N GLU A 223 6.39 -22.41 8.35
CA GLU A 223 7.39 -22.52 9.41
C GLU A 223 6.97 -21.86 10.74
N GLY A 224 5.71 -21.42 10.85
CA GLY A 224 5.16 -20.77 12.04
C GLY A 224 4.93 -19.26 11.87
N LEU A 225 4.75 -18.56 12.99
CA LEU A 225 4.48 -17.12 12.99
C LEU A 225 5.72 -16.31 12.61
N ARG A 226 5.51 -15.32 11.76
CA ARG A 226 6.53 -14.36 11.32
C ARG A 226 5.96 -12.93 11.34
N THR A 227 6.85 -11.94 11.40
CA THR A 227 6.46 -10.53 11.53
C THR A 227 7.29 -9.66 10.58
N LEU A 228 6.62 -8.81 9.80
CA LEU A 228 7.23 -7.69 9.06
C LEU A 228 6.91 -6.36 9.77
N LYS A 229 7.88 -5.42 9.75
CA LYS A 229 7.78 -4.10 10.39
C LYS A 229 8.21 -3.00 9.45
#